data_fd5b23a4b1f3f13fdaf5b6c36c28b01f
#
_entry.id   fd5b23a4b1f3f13fdaf5b6c36c28b01f
#
_cell.length_a   1.000
_cell.length_b   1.000
_cell.length_c   1.000
_cell.angle_alpha   90.00
_cell.angle_beta   90.00
_cell.angle_gamma   90.00
#
_symmetry.space_group_name_H-M   'P 1'
#
loop_
_entity.id
_entity.type
_entity.pdbx_description
1 polymer ?
#
loop_
_entity_poly.entity_id
_entity_poly.type
_entity_poly.pdbx_seq_one_letter_code
_entity_poly.pdbx_strand_id
1 'polypeptide(L)'
;FQINSDEYGIPQARKRVIIMGIRSDLMSSGGPRRYLEKSHPITVKEILESMPKLRSGISKINGQSIKDSEDVWKKEVLNWFGLKSKIKDKEVKELLFKHFLPAIKKSSLSRGDEFFASSDYKKSCNNLPKDLKKWLFDPKLKGFINSSTRSHMDSDLKRYIYNSVHTEVYGKPPLLDDYPDFLQPNHANKKQGVHKDRFRTLDPERPSKTITSHISKDGHAFIHF
;
A
#
# COMPACT_ATOMS: atom_id res chain seq x y z
N PHE A 1 -7.15 -15.47 25.30
CA PHE A 1 -7.09 -15.94 23.91
C PHE A 1 -6.07 -15.11 23.15
N GLN A 2 -5.20 -15.77 22.37
CA GLN A 2 -4.35 -15.08 21.40
C GLN A 2 -5.01 -15.18 20.02
N ILE A 3 -5.22 -14.04 19.36
CA ILE A 3 -5.91 -13.93 18.10
C ILE A 3 -5.00 -13.27 17.07
N ASN A 4 -4.90 -13.86 15.87
CA ASN A 4 -4.36 -13.23 14.68
C ASN A 4 -5.56 -12.85 13.79
N SER A 5 -5.79 -11.56 13.54
CA SER A 5 -7.01 -11.10 12.87
C SER A 5 -7.17 -11.63 11.44
N ASP A 6 -6.06 -11.85 10.73
CA ASP A 6 -6.05 -12.42 9.38
C ASP A 6 -6.58 -13.86 9.31
N GLU A 7 -6.54 -14.62 10.42
CA GLU A 7 -7.14 -15.94 10.51
C GLU A 7 -8.67 -15.92 10.62
N TYR A 8 -9.27 -14.74 10.75
CA TYR A 8 -10.71 -14.52 10.95
C TYR A 8 -11.34 -13.60 9.89
N GLY A 9 -10.77 -13.57 8.69
CA GLY A 9 -11.32 -12.82 7.55
C GLY A 9 -11.11 -11.30 7.61
N ILE A 10 -10.19 -10.83 8.45
CA ILE A 10 -9.76 -9.44 8.45
C ILE A 10 -8.52 -9.29 7.55
N PRO A 11 -8.52 -8.39 6.55
CA PRO A 11 -7.42 -8.27 5.60
C PRO A 11 -6.17 -7.58 6.19
N GLN A 12 -5.92 -7.83 7.47
CA GLN A 12 -4.80 -7.25 8.22
C GLN A 12 -4.27 -8.24 9.26
N ALA A 13 -2.99 -8.54 9.19
CA ALA A 13 -2.30 -9.36 10.18
C ALA A 13 -2.03 -8.55 11.46
N ARG A 14 -2.87 -8.75 12.48
CA ARG A 14 -2.77 -8.07 13.78
C ARG A 14 -2.93 -9.05 14.93
N LYS A 15 -1.89 -9.25 15.70
CA LYS A 15 -1.93 -10.10 16.89
C LYS A 15 -2.48 -9.35 18.10
N ARG A 16 -3.40 -9.98 18.81
CA ARG A 16 -3.95 -9.46 20.05
C ARG A 16 -4.15 -10.58 21.07
N VAL A 17 -3.99 -10.21 22.33
CA VAL A 17 -4.41 -11.03 23.47
C VAL A 17 -5.73 -10.47 23.98
N ILE A 18 -6.74 -11.31 24.05
CA ILE A 18 -8.05 -10.98 24.61
C ILE A 18 -8.20 -11.73 25.91
N ILE A 19 -8.44 -11.01 26.99
CA ILE A 19 -8.76 -11.56 28.31
C ILE A 19 -10.25 -11.28 28.54
N MET A 20 -11.02 -12.35 28.76
CA MET A 20 -12.44 -12.25 29.06
C MET A 20 -12.70 -12.81 30.46
N GLY A 21 -13.30 -11.99 31.30
CA GLY A 21 -13.79 -12.40 32.62
C GLY A 21 -15.32 -12.46 32.62
N ILE A 22 -15.89 -13.53 33.15
CA ILE A 22 -17.33 -13.68 33.34
C ILE A 22 -17.56 -13.90 34.84
N ARG A 23 -18.49 -13.14 35.42
CA ARG A 23 -18.89 -13.30 36.83
C ARG A 23 -19.46 -14.72 37.01
N SER A 24 -19.05 -15.41 38.09
CA SER A 24 -19.32 -16.81 38.30
C SER A 24 -20.82 -17.16 38.37
N ASP A 25 -21.64 -16.24 38.89
CA ASP A 25 -23.10 -16.40 39.00
C ASP A 25 -23.85 -16.28 37.65
N LEU A 26 -23.17 -15.70 36.61
CA LEU A 26 -23.68 -15.58 35.26
C LEU A 26 -23.16 -16.72 34.32
N MET A 27 -22.25 -17.56 34.81
CA MET A 27 -21.79 -18.73 34.07
C MET A 27 -22.79 -19.87 34.18
N SER A 28 -23.52 -20.13 33.10
CA SER A 28 -24.25 -21.40 32.96
C SER A 28 -23.23 -22.56 32.84
N SER A 29 -23.62 -23.74 33.37
CA SER A 29 -22.81 -24.95 33.41
C SER A 29 -22.37 -25.41 32.01
N GLY A 30 -21.33 -24.81 31.45
CA GLY A 30 -20.83 -25.15 30.12
C GLY A 30 -19.91 -24.09 29.50
N GLY A 31 -19.72 -22.95 30.17
CA GLY A 31 -18.85 -21.87 29.68
C GLY A 31 -19.36 -21.21 28.38
N PRO A 32 -18.60 -20.27 27.80
CA PRO A 32 -18.97 -19.64 26.54
C PRO A 32 -18.98 -20.66 25.41
N ARG A 33 -20.15 -20.88 24.79
CA ARG A 33 -20.35 -21.90 23.75
C ARG A 33 -20.00 -21.44 22.33
N ARG A 34 -19.62 -20.19 22.13
CA ARG A 34 -19.27 -19.68 20.80
C ARG A 34 -17.79 -19.31 20.75
N TYR A 35 -17.07 -20.00 19.91
CA TYR A 35 -15.71 -19.67 19.53
C TYR A 35 -15.71 -18.92 18.21
N LEU A 36 -14.70 -18.08 17.99
CA LEU A 36 -14.47 -17.48 16.69
C LEU A 36 -14.09 -18.61 15.69
N GLU A 37 -14.78 -18.66 14.59
CA GLU A 37 -14.47 -19.61 13.53
C GLU A 37 -13.40 -19.02 12.61
N LYS A 38 -12.35 -19.78 12.36
CA LYS A 38 -11.28 -19.38 11.42
C LYS A 38 -11.84 -19.33 10.01
N SER A 39 -11.37 -18.35 9.24
CA SER A 39 -11.68 -18.19 7.84
C SER A 39 -10.40 -18.07 7.00
N HIS A 40 -10.55 -18.16 5.69
CA HIS A 40 -9.42 -17.95 4.79
C HIS A 40 -8.88 -16.51 4.90
N PRO A 41 -7.55 -16.31 4.97
CA PRO A 41 -6.95 -14.98 4.96
C PRO A 41 -7.30 -14.22 3.68
N ILE A 42 -7.61 -12.93 3.82
CA ILE A 42 -7.95 -12.05 2.70
C ILE A 42 -6.72 -11.21 2.36
N THR A 43 -6.35 -11.22 1.10
CA THR A 43 -5.13 -10.57 0.62
C THR A 43 -5.33 -9.08 0.36
N VAL A 44 -4.22 -8.33 0.31
CA VAL A 44 -4.22 -6.91 -0.06
C VAL A 44 -4.77 -6.73 -1.48
N LYS A 45 -4.43 -7.64 -2.41
CA LYS A 45 -4.90 -7.62 -3.79
C LYS A 45 -6.42 -7.70 -3.88
N GLU A 46 -7.06 -8.65 -3.16
CA GLU A 46 -8.52 -8.80 -3.15
C GLU A 46 -9.24 -7.51 -2.73
N ILE A 47 -8.61 -6.69 -1.87
CA ILE A 47 -9.19 -5.42 -1.39
C ILE A 47 -8.88 -4.26 -2.34
N LEU A 48 -7.64 -4.15 -2.82
CA LEU A 48 -7.14 -2.93 -3.46
C LEU A 48 -7.12 -2.96 -4.99
N GLU A 49 -7.16 -4.14 -5.62
CA GLU A 49 -7.04 -4.27 -7.08
C GLU A 49 -8.10 -3.47 -7.85
N SER A 50 -9.30 -3.36 -7.28
CA SER A 50 -10.42 -2.64 -7.87
C SER A 50 -10.53 -1.17 -7.45
N MET A 51 -9.62 -0.68 -6.61
CA MET A 51 -9.57 0.73 -6.22
C MET A 51 -9.16 1.62 -7.41
N PRO A 52 -9.56 2.89 -7.43
CA PRO A 52 -9.21 3.79 -8.53
C PRO A 52 -7.71 3.95 -8.66
N LYS A 53 -7.21 3.92 -9.89
CA LYS A 53 -5.80 4.21 -10.19
C LYS A 53 -5.56 5.71 -10.07
N LEU A 54 -4.79 6.09 -9.08
CA LEU A 54 -4.51 7.48 -8.74
C LEU A 54 -3.00 7.74 -8.77
N ARG A 55 -2.61 8.97 -9.08
CA ARG A 55 -1.25 9.45 -8.83
C ARG A 55 -1.13 10.07 -7.45
N SER A 56 0.06 10.06 -6.90
CA SER A 56 0.37 10.95 -5.77
C SER A 56 0.47 12.41 -6.24
N GLY A 57 0.43 13.36 -5.30
CA GLY A 57 0.95 14.69 -5.57
C GLY A 57 2.46 14.73 -5.49
N ILE A 58 3.04 15.86 -5.91
CA ILE A 58 4.44 16.19 -5.71
C ILE A 58 4.54 17.52 -4.96
N SER A 59 5.36 17.57 -3.90
CA SER A 59 5.46 18.75 -3.02
C SER A 59 6.80 19.46 -3.11
N LYS A 60 7.87 18.71 -3.45
CA LYS A 60 9.23 19.25 -3.56
C LYS A 60 9.98 18.56 -4.69
N ILE A 61 10.82 19.34 -5.39
CA ILE A 61 11.79 18.87 -6.36
C ILE A 61 13.15 19.44 -5.95
N ASN A 62 14.16 18.59 -5.77
CA ASN A 62 15.49 18.98 -5.31
C ASN A 62 15.46 19.87 -4.05
N GLY A 63 14.55 19.54 -3.11
CA GLY A 63 14.39 20.29 -1.86
C GLY A 63 13.55 21.56 -1.94
N GLN A 64 13.25 22.07 -3.12
CA GLN A 64 12.44 23.29 -3.32
C GLN A 64 10.96 22.94 -3.40
N SER A 65 10.12 23.67 -2.68
CA SER A 65 8.66 23.53 -2.72
C SER A 65 8.11 23.93 -4.08
N ILE A 66 7.16 23.14 -4.59
CA ILE A 66 6.52 23.38 -5.87
C ILE A 66 5.00 23.24 -5.77
N LYS A 67 4.29 23.84 -6.72
CA LYS A 67 2.87 23.61 -6.90
C LYS A 67 2.66 22.31 -7.68
N ASP A 68 1.83 21.40 -7.16
CA ASP A 68 1.51 20.15 -7.82
C ASP A 68 0.66 20.37 -9.08
N SER A 69 1.01 19.65 -10.14
CA SER A 69 0.17 19.43 -11.31
C SER A 69 0.46 18.05 -11.91
N GLU A 70 -0.43 17.54 -12.76
CA GLU A 70 -0.20 16.28 -13.45
C GLU A 70 1.05 16.35 -14.35
N ASP A 71 1.26 17.45 -15.04
CA ASP A 71 2.39 17.64 -15.94
C ASP A 71 3.72 17.66 -15.18
N VAL A 72 3.78 18.37 -14.04
CA VAL A 72 4.97 18.40 -13.19
C VAL A 72 5.26 17.00 -12.64
N TRP A 73 4.25 16.31 -12.13
CA TRP A 73 4.37 14.95 -11.63
C TRP A 73 4.85 13.98 -12.73
N LYS A 74 4.22 14.01 -13.91
CA LYS A 74 4.64 13.20 -15.06
C LYS A 74 6.07 13.47 -15.47
N LYS A 75 6.44 14.75 -15.56
CA LYS A 75 7.82 15.13 -15.91
C LYS A 75 8.82 14.51 -14.94
N GLU A 76 8.58 14.58 -13.62
CA GLU A 76 9.47 13.99 -12.63
C GLU A 76 9.50 12.46 -12.70
N VAL A 77 8.37 11.80 -12.92
CA VAL A 77 8.35 10.35 -13.12
C VAL A 77 9.12 9.97 -14.39
N LEU A 78 8.91 10.69 -15.49
CA LEU A 78 9.58 10.37 -16.77
C LEU A 78 11.08 10.73 -16.78
N ASN A 79 11.57 11.52 -15.82
CA ASN A 79 13.01 11.75 -15.61
C ASN A 79 13.79 10.46 -15.34
N TRP A 80 13.11 9.36 -14.97
CA TRP A 80 13.70 8.04 -14.90
C TRP A 80 14.38 7.59 -16.19
N PHE A 81 13.92 8.03 -17.38
CA PHE A 81 14.58 7.69 -18.64
C PHE A 81 16.05 8.13 -18.65
N GLY A 82 16.40 9.26 -18.05
CA GLY A 82 17.78 9.74 -17.88
C GLY A 82 18.60 8.91 -16.88
N LEU A 83 17.96 8.07 -16.07
CA LEU A 83 18.62 7.24 -15.04
C LEU A 83 18.81 5.78 -15.47
N LYS A 84 18.46 5.43 -16.72
CA LYS A 84 18.45 4.04 -17.22
C LYS A 84 19.79 3.33 -17.05
N SER A 85 20.92 4.02 -17.24
CA SER A 85 22.26 3.46 -17.07
C SER A 85 22.61 3.13 -15.63
N LYS A 86 21.96 3.80 -14.65
CA LYS A 86 22.20 3.62 -13.22
C LYS A 86 21.48 2.42 -12.63
N ILE A 87 20.51 1.82 -13.35
CA ILE A 87 19.85 0.59 -12.95
C ILE A 87 20.62 -0.60 -13.48
N LYS A 88 21.23 -1.39 -12.58
CA LYS A 88 22.04 -2.58 -12.92
C LYS A 88 21.17 -3.81 -13.08
N ASP A 89 20.12 -3.94 -12.28
CA ASP A 89 19.18 -5.05 -12.32
C ASP A 89 18.46 -5.08 -13.68
N LYS A 90 18.59 -6.19 -14.41
CA LYS A 90 18.07 -6.32 -15.77
C LYS A 90 16.56 -6.44 -15.82
N GLU A 91 15.95 -7.18 -14.89
CA GLU A 91 14.52 -7.45 -14.86
C GLU A 91 13.74 -6.22 -14.41
N VAL A 92 14.20 -5.57 -13.33
CA VAL A 92 13.66 -4.28 -12.89
C VAL A 92 13.79 -3.22 -13.98
N LYS A 93 14.94 -3.18 -14.65
CA LYS A 93 15.18 -2.26 -15.76
C LYS A 93 14.23 -2.49 -16.93
N GLU A 94 13.99 -3.74 -17.29
CA GLU A 94 13.07 -4.10 -18.36
C GLU A 94 11.64 -3.67 -18.02
N LEU A 95 11.11 -4.08 -16.88
CA LEU A 95 9.75 -3.73 -16.46
C LEU A 95 9.57 -2.20 -16.35
N LEU A 96 10.53 -1.51 -15.73
CA LEU A 96 10.47 -0.07 -15.55
C LEU A 96 10.45 0.69 -16.89
N PHE A 97 11.38 0.40 -17.78
CA PHE A 97 11.59 1.22 -18.99
C PHE A 97 10.81 0.75 -20.23
N LYS A 98 10.45 -0.54 -20.33
CA LYS A 98 9.66 -1.03 -21.46
C LYS A 98 8.15 -1.06 -21.19
N HIS A 99 7.73 -1.12 -19.93
CA HIS A 99 6.31 -1.27 -19.57
C HIS A 99 5.79 -0.11 -18.74
N PHE A 100 6.33 0.12 -17.53
CA PHE A 100 5.81 1.09 -16.59
C PHE A 100 5.86 2.54 -17.11
N LEU A 101 7.05 3.05 -17.44
CA LEU A 101 7.20 4.45 -17.88
C LEU A 101 6.45 4.77 -19.16
N PRO A 102 6.41 3.90 -20.20
CA PRO A 102 5.57 4.12 -21.37
C PRO A 102 4.07 4.14 -21.05
N ALA A 103 3.60 3.31 -20.09
CA ALA A 103 2.22 3.33 -19.65
C ALA A 103 1.87 4.65 -18.95
N ILE A 104 2.74 5.14 -18.05
CA ILE A 104 2.57 6.44 -17.38
C ILE A 104 2.55 7.60 -18.40
N LYS A 105 3.41 7.56 -19.42
CA LYS A 105 3.44 8.59 -20.45
C LYS A 105 2.09 8.74 -21.17
N LYS A 106 1.40 7.63 -21.40
CA LYS A 106 0.10 7.57 -22.10
C LYS A 106 -1.11 7.78 -21.17
N SER A 107 -0.94 7.62 -19.86
CA SER A 107 -2.05 7.72 -18.90
C SER A 107 -2.38 9.17 -18.56
N SER A 108 -3.63 9.41 -18.12
CA SER A 108 -4.01 10.59 -17.33
C SER A 108 -4.51 10.10 -15.98
N LEU A 109 -3.88 10.58 -14.89
CA LEU A 109 -4.13 10.11 -13.54
C LEU A 109 -4.51 11.28 -12.64
N SER A 110 -5.69 11.19 -12.04
CA SER A 110 -6.15 12.09 -11.00
C SER A 110 -5.44 11.81 -9.66
N ARG A 111 -5.51 12.78 -8.76
CA ARG A 111 -5.14 12.61 -7.34
C ARG A 111 -6.27 12.04 -6.50
N GLY A 112 -7.42 11.74 -7.12
CA GLY A 112 -8.63 11.46 -6.37
C GLY A 112 -9.23 12.71 -5.71
N ASP A 113 -10.21 12.48 -4.86
CA ASP A 113 -10.93 13.53 -4.13
C ASP A 113 -11.52 12.93 -2.85
N GLU A 114 -12.20 13.75 -2.02
CA GLU A 114 -13.02 13.25 -0.91
C GLU A 114 -14.10 12.28 -1.38
N PHE A 115 -14.64 12.51 -2.57
CA PHE A 115 -15.51 11.58 -3.29
C PHE A 115 -15.05 11.40 -4.74
N PHE A 116 -14.68 10.17 -5.09
CA PHE A 116 -14.27 9.78 -6.44
C PHE A 116 -15.36 8.94 -7.08
N ALA A 117 -16.14 9.55 -7.97
CA ALA A 117 -17.19 8.83 -8.70
C ALA A 117 -16.59 7.76 -9.62
N SER A 118 -17.10 6.54 -9.56
CA SER A 118 -16.62 5.44 -10.39
C SER A 118 -17.72 4.43 -10.68
N SER A 119 -17.86 4.05 -11.95
CA SER A 119 -18.72 2.95 -12.36
C SER A 119 -18.23 1.60 -11.84
N ASP A 120 -16.95 1.49 -11.51
CA ASP A 120 -16.33 0.26 -11.02
C ASP A 120 -16.52 0.04 -9.51
N TYR A 121 -17.03 1.06 -8.79
CA TYR A 121 -17.31 0.94 -7.36
C TYR A 121 -18.17 -0.29 -7.01
N LYS A 122 -19.23 -0.55 -7.80
CA LYS A 122 -20.07 -1.73 -7.59
C LYS A 122 -19.32 -3.04 -7.80
N LYS A 123 -18.33 -3.06 -8.68
CA LYS A 123 -17.53 -4.24 -8.99
C LYS A 123 -16.44 -4.48 -7.95
N SER A 124 -15.97 -3.42 -7.27
CA SER A 124 -14.82 -3.46 -6.36
C SER A 124 -14.93 -4.47 -5.23
N CYS A 125 -16.15 -4.77 -4.80
CA CYS A 125 -16.38 -5.71 -3.69
C CYS A 125 -17.02 -7.04 -4.15
N ASN A 126 -17.06 -7.36 -5.45
CA ASN A 126 -17.77 -8.55 -5.91
C ASN A 126 -17.10 -9.85 -5.46
N ASN A 127 -15.79 -9.87 -5.38
CA ASN A 127 -15.01 -11.06 -5.01
C ASN A 127 -14.77 -11.18 -3.50
N LEU A 128 -15.25 -10.22 -2.71
CA LEU A 128 -15.06 -10.24 -1.27
C LEU A 128 -16.03 -11.21 -0.58
N PRO A 129 -15.61 -11.88 0.51
CA PRO A 129 -16.51 -12.61 1.37
C PRO A 129 -17.72 -11.79 1.79
N LYS A 130 -18.89 -12.43 1.89
CA LYS A 130 -20.18 -11.76 2.12
C LYS A 130 -20.18 -10.81 3.31
N ASP A 131 -19.55 -11.19 4.40
CA ASP A 131 -19.54 -10.36 5.62
C ASP A 131 -18.60 -9.17 5.49
N LEU A 132 -17.44 -9.33 4.84
CA LEU A 132 -16.55 -8.23 4.56
C LEU A 132 -17.17 -7.26 3.55
N LYS A 133 -17.88 -7.78 2.55
CA LYS A 133 -18.63 -6.95 1.61
C LYS A 133 -19.66 -6.06 2.30
N LYS A 134 -20.38 -6.56 3.32
CA LYS A 134 -21.31 -5.75 4.12
C LYS A 134 -20.65 -4.56 4.83
N TRP A 135 -19.38 -4.68 5.18
CA TRP A 135 -18.62 -3.62 5.86
C TRP A 135 -18.05 -2.60 4.90
N LEU A 136 -17.59 -3.04 3.73
CA LEU A 136 -16.83 -2.20 2.79
C LEU A 136 -17.70 -1.59 1.69
N PHE A 137 -18.86 -2.18 1.42
CA PHE A 137 -19.72 -1.75 0.32
C PHE A 137 -21.03 -1.16 0.81
N ASP A 138 -21.24 0.14 0.51
CA ASP A 138 -22.55 0.78 0.67
C ASP A 138 -23.23 0.91 -0.71
N PRO A 139 -24.37 0.23 -0.97
CA PRO A 139 -25.04 0.28 -2.25
C PRO A 139 -25.58 1.66 -2.64
N LYS A 140 -25.68 2.59 -1.68
CA LYS A 140 -26.11 3.98 -1.92
C LYS A 140 -25.00 4.86 -2.47
N LEU A 141 -23.73 4.46 -2.25
CA LEU A 141 -22.59 5.17 -2.80
C LEU A 141 -22.41 4.81 -4.28
N LYS A 142 -22.01 5.81 -5.07
CA LYS A 142 -21.69 5.67 -6.50
C LYS A 142 -20.19 5.89 -6.78
N GLY A 143 -19.35 5.72 -5.78
CA GLY A 143 -17.93 5.97 -5.88
C GLY A 143 -17.19 5.72 -4.56
N PHE A 144 -15.92 5.98 -4.57
CA PHE A 144 -15.03 5.82 -3.42
C PHE A 144 -14.94 7.12 -2.62
N ILE A 145 -14.98 7.00 -1.30
CA ILE A 145 -14.78 8.13 -0.39
C ILE A 145 -13.33 8.19 0.08
N ASN A 146 -12.90 9.38 0.51
CA ASN A 146 -11.56 9.62 1.07
C ASN A 146 -10.41 9.14 0.15
N SER A 147 -10.57 9.32 -1.16
CA SER A 147 -9.63 8.84 -2.17
C SER A 147 -8.53 9.84 -2.50
N SER A 148 -8.48 11.02 -1.88
CA SER A 148 -7.45 12.01 -2.14
C SER A 148 -6.07 11.55 -1.70
N THR A 149 -5.10 11.60 -2.62
CA THR A 149 -3.73 11.17 -2.38
C THR A 149 -2.87 12.27 -1.75
N ARG A 150 -1.82 11.86 -1.04
CA ARG A 150 -0.81 12.78 -0.48
C ARG A 150 0.22 13.18 -1.52
N SER A 151 0.93 14.28 -1.22
CA SER A 151 2.08 14.72 -1.99
C SER A 151 3.37 14.18 -1.38
N HIS A 152 4.32 13.82 -2.24
CA HIS A 152 5.64 13.32 -1.88
C HIS A 152 6.75 14.22 -2.45
N MET A 153 7.96 14.07 -1.92
CA MET A 153 9.16 14.62 -2.54
C MET A 153 9.53 13.78 -3.77
N ASP A 154 10.19 14.36 -4.74
CA ASP A 154 10.69 13.68 -5.94
C ASP A 154 11.57 12.45 -5.63
N SER A 155 12.41 12.57 -4.62
CA SER A 155 13.28 11.48 -4.16
C SER A 155 12.49 10.28 -3.59
N ASP A 156 11.42 10.56 -2.82
CA ASP A 156 10.57 9.50 -2.26
C ASP A 156 9.71 8.87 -3.34
N LEU A 157 9.17 9.67 -4.27
CA LEU A 157 8.43 9.16 -5.42
C LEU A 157 9.28 8.18 -6.26
N LYS A 158 10.56 8.52 -6.48
CA LYS A 158 11.49 7.61 -7.17
C LYS A 158 11.71 6.32 -6.39
N ARG A 159 11.86 6.37 -5.07
CA ARG A 159 11.99 5.18 -4.22
C ARG A 159 10.74 4.29 -4.28
N TYR A 160 9.55 4.89 -4.25
CA TYR A 160 8.29 4.14 -4.31
C TYR A 160 8.13 3.43 -5.66
N ILE A 161 8.43 4.11 -6.77
CA ILE A 161 8.42 3.49 -8.11
C ILE A 161 9.38 2.30 -8.17
N TYR A 162 10.62 2.47 -7.70
CA TYR A 162 11.58 1.38 -7.67
C TYR A 162 11.10 0.21 -6.82
N ASN A 163 10.55 0.50 -5.64
CA ASN A 163 10.03 -0.49 -4.71
C ASN A 163 8.89 -1.30 -5.33
N SER A 164 7.89 -0.63 -5.93
CA SER A 164 6.76 -1.30 -6.57
C SER A 164 7.20 -2.15 -7.77
N VAL A 165 8.07 -1.62 -8.64
CA VAL A 165 8.60 -2.38 -9.78
C VAL A 165 9.42 -3.58 -9.34
N HIS A 166 10.27 -3.44 -8.31
CA HIS A 166 11.04 -4.55 -7.74
C HIS A 166 10.11 -5.62 -7.13
N THR A 167 9.07 -5.18 -6.42
CA THR A 167 8.09 -6.11 -5.83
C THR A 167 7.32 -6.88 -6.90
N GLU A 168 6.97 -6.24 -8.00
CA GLU A 168 6.32 -6.90 -9.15
C GLU A 168 7.23 -7.95 -9.77
N VAL A 169 8.53 -7.67 -9.89
CA VAL A 169 9.52 -8.62 -10.47
C VAL A 169 9.77 -9.80 -9.54
N TYR A 170 9.96 -9.54 -8.24
CA TYR A 170 10.50 -10.55 -7.31
C TYR A 170 9.49 -11.06 -6.27
N GLY A 171 8.25 -10.57 -6.28
CA GLY A 171 7.22 -10.92 -5.29
C GLY A 171 7.52 -10.45 -3.87
N LYS A 172 8.53 -9.59 -3.68
CA LYS A 172 8.93 -9.05 -2.37
C LYS A 172 9.56 -7.67 -2.50
N PRO A 173 9.36 -6.77 -1.51
CA PRO A 173 9.98 -5.45 -1.52
C PRO A 173 11.51 -5.56 -1.37
N PRO A 174 12.28 -4.64 -1.99
CA PRO A 174 13.72 -4.57 -1.82
C PRO A 174 14.09 -4.15 -0.39
N LEU A 175 15.23 -4.61 0.10
CA LEU A 175 15.89 -4.04 1.26
C LEU A 175 16.64 -2.77 0.84
N LEU A 176 17.00 -1.90 1.79
CA LEU A 176 17.75 -0.68 1.47
C LEU A 176 19.08 -0.97 0.74
N ASP A 177 19.70 -2.11 1.02
CA ASP A 177 20.95 -2.54 0.36
C ASP A 177 20.74 -2.93 -1.11
N ASP A 178 19.50 -3.27 -1.53
CA ASP A 178 19.14 -3.61 -2.90
C ASP A 178 18.87 -2.37 -3.77
N TYR A 179 18.77 -1.18 -3.14
CA TYR A 179 18.52 0.04 -3.89
C TYR A 179 19.78 0.52 -4.61
N PRO A 180 19.66 1.02 -5.86
CA PRO A 180 20.74 1.76 -6.51
C PRO A 180 21.24 2.92 -5.65
N ASP A 181 22.53 3.22 -5.71
CA ASP A 181 23.17 4.25 -4.87
C ASP A 181 22.45 5.60 -4.87
N PHE A 182 21.95 6.03 -6.03
CA PHE A 182 21.24 7.32 -6.17
C PHE A 182 19.85 7.35 -5.52
N LEU A 183 19.30 6.20 -5.14
CA LEU A 183 18.03 6.07 -4.40
C LEU A 183 18.23 5.89 -2.91
N GLN A 184 19.45 5.66 -2.47
CA GLN A 184 19.75 5.49 -1.05
C GLN A 184 19.36 6.75 -0.27
N PRO A 185 18.65 6.63 0.87
CA PRO A 185 18.31 7.79 1.67
C PRO A 185 19.56 8.36 2.37
N ASN A 186 19.67 9.68 2.40
CA ASN A 186 20.70 10.38 3.17
C ASN A 186 20.30 10.41 4.65
N HIS A 187 20.58 9.35 5.41
CA HIS A 187 20.36 9.30 6.85
C HIS A 187 21.66 9.07 7.61
N ALA A 188 21.85 9.81 8.70
CA ALA A 188 23.00 9.66 9.60
C ALA A 188 23.13 8.23 10.18
N ASN A 189 22.02 7.53 10.35
CA ASN A 189 21.95 6.17 10.93
C ASN A 189 22.07 5.03 9.90
N LYS A 190 22.43 5.31 8.64
CA LYS A 190 22.59 4.28 7.60
C LYS A 190 23.60 3.19 8.02
N LYS A 191 24.65 3.57 8.75
CA LYS A 191 25.70 2.64 9.22
C LYS A 191 25.29 1.70 10.36
N GLN A 192 24.17 2.00 11.04
CA GLN A 192 23.73 1.21 12.21
C GLN A 192 22.80 0.03 11.86
N GLY A 193 22.47 -0.18 10.59
CA GLY A 193 21.61 -1.28 10.15
C GLY A 193 20.17 -1.22 10.67
N VAL A 194 19.80 -0.15 11.36
CA VAL A 194 18.44 0.08 11.87
C VAL A 194 17.56 0.58 10.73
N HIS A 195 16.37 -0.02 10.56
CA HIS A 195 15.37 0.37 9.53
C HIS A 195 15.75 0.03 8.06
N LYS A 196 16.45 -1.08 7.82
CA LYS A 196 16.73 -1.56 6.45
C LYS A 196 15.48 -1.79 5.60
N ASP A 197 14.35 -1.96 6.24
CA ASP A 197 13.05 -2.27 5.64
C ASP A 197 12.04 -1.11 5.69
N ARG A 198 12.54 0.13 5.76
CA ARG A 198 11.71 1.34 5.91
C ARG A 198 10.75 1.55 4.73
N PHE A 199 11.21 1.29 3.51
CA PHE A 199 10.40 1.42 2.31
C PHE A 199 9.86 0.05 1.93
N ARG A 200 8.54 -0.15 2.02
CA ARG A 200 7.92 -1.44 1.72
C ARG A 200 6.68 -1.27 0.87
N THR A 201 6.64 -1.98 -0.23
CA THR A 201 5.41 -2.23 -0.95
C THR A 201 4.60 -3.27 -0.17
N LEU A 202 3.30 -3.09 -0.13
CA LEU A 202 2.39 -4.13 0.37
C LEU A 202 2.52 -5.36 -0.51
N ASP A 203 2.65 -6.53 0.10
CA ASP A 203 2.63 -7.80 -0.62
C ASP A 203 1.20 -8.07 -1.09
N PRO A 204 0.94 -8.10 -2.40
CA PRO A 204 -0.42 -8.28 -2.93
C PRO A 204 -1.06 -9.60 -2.52
N GLU A 205 -0.26 -10.66 -2.33
CA GLU A 205 -0.74 -12.03 -2.06
C GLU A 205 -0.88 -12.33 -0.55
N ARG A 206 -0.73 -11.32 0.30
CA ARG A 206 -0.86 -11.47 1.76
C ARG A 206 -1.80 -10.44 2.36
N PRO A 207 -2.34 -10.71 3.58
CA PRO A 207 -2.98 -9.70 4.39
C PRO A 207 -2.04 -8.53 4.69
N SER A 208 -2.58 -7.31 4.77
CA SER A 208 -1.79 -6.14 5.12
C SER A 208 -1.16 -6.29 6.51
N LYS A 209 -0.02 -5.65 6.71
CA LYS A 209 0.53 -5.48 8.06
C LYS A 209 -0.35 -4.54 8.89
N THR A 210 -0.18 -4.62 10.21
CA THR A 210 -0.84 -3.68 11.11
C THR A 210 -0.49 -2.24 10.74
N ILE A 211 -1.49 -1.45 10.40
CA ILE A 211 -1.34 -0.02 10.15
C ILE A 211 -1.12 0.68 11.49
N THR A 212 -0.02 1.41 11.60
CA THR A 212 0.33 2.16 12.81
C THR A 212 -0.43 3.48 12.88
N SER A 213 -0.62 4.03 14.09
CA SER A 213 -1.24 5.34 14.30
C SER A 213 -0.46 6.49 13.65
N HIS A 214 0.83 6.29 13.40
CA HIS A 214 1.72 7.27 12.78
C HIS A 214 1.85 7.13 11.26
N ILE A 215 0.90 6.48 10.58
CA ILE A 215 0.96 6.25 9.13
C ILE A 215 1.22 7.53 8.32
N SER A 216 0.80 8.67 8.83
CA SER A 216 1.08 9.96 8.18
C SER A 216 2.58 10.30 8.12
N LYS A 217 3.38 9.73 9.03
CA LYS A 217 4.86 9.87 9.06
C LYS A 217 5.56 8.63 8.51
N ASP A 218 4.95 7.45 8.69
CA ASP A 218 5.53 6.15 8.37
C ASP A 218 4.90 5.50 7.12
N GLY A 219 4.27 6.30 6.26
CA GLY A 219 3.63 5.86 5.02
C GLY A 219 4.56 5.11 4.05
N HIS A 220 5.86 5.28 4.22
CA HIS A 220 6.88 4.52 3.46
C HIS A 220 6.80 3.00 3.61
N ALA A 221 6.16 2.49 4.68
CA ALA A 221 5.98 1.06 4.94
C ALA A 221 4.70 0.48 4.31
N PHE A 222 3.91 1.30 3.61
CA PHE A 222 2.60 0.93 3.05
C PHE A 222 2.45 1.43 1.60
N ILE A 223 3.49 1.26 0.80
CA ILE A 223 3.47 1.62 -0.62
C ILE A 223 2.53 0.65 -1.34
N HIS A 224 1.68 1.17 -2.22
CA HIS A 224 0.81 0.34 -3.07
C HIS A 224 1.66 -0.47 -4.06
N PHE A 225 1.26 -1.70 -4.34
CA PHE A 225 1.88 -2.57 -5.35
C PHE A 225 1.51 -2.16 -6.78
#